data_ef76cbf1c2f2eeffdf7b3096f54b7f80
#
_entry.id   ef76cbf1c2f2eeffdf7b3096f54b7f80
#
_cell.length_a   1.000
_cell.length_b   1.000
_cell.length_c   1.000
_cell.angle_alpha   90.00
_cell.angle_beta   90.00
_cell.angle_gamma   90.00
#
_symmetry.space_group_name_H-M   'P 1'
#
loop_
_entity.id
_entity.type
_entity.pdbx_description
1 polymer ?
#
loop_
_entity_poly.entity_id
_entity_poly.type
_entity_poly.pdbx_seq_one_letter_code
_entity_poly.pdbx_strand_id
1 'polypeptide(L)'
;MSAPSAVQTPSRPKMDTKTMVSIAMLTGIAYIVMLLSKLMPSVMFLDFDFKDVVVCIGGFTFGPFAAAIISILVAFIEMLTISHTGPIGFIMNVLATCAFSCTACFIYKKVHSKKGAVLGLACGVACLVAVMLLWNYLITPIYQGLPRETVAAMLPTVFLPFNVVKGGLNMALILVLYKPVVTALRK
;
A
#
# COMPACT_ATOMS: atom_id res chain seq x y z
N MET A 1 40.73 6.94 40.17
CA MET A 1 40.53 6.22 38.92
C MET A 1 39.04 6.03 38.73
N SER A 2 38.41 6.90 37.94
CA SER A 2 36.97 6.86 37.69
C SER A 2 36.70 5.86 36.54
N ALA A 3 35.78 4.91 36.77
CA ALA A 3 35.40 3.93 35.78
C ALA A 3 34.69 4.61 34.59
N PRO A 4 34.91 4.18 33.34
CA PRO A 4 34.24 4.75 32.18
C PRO A 4 32.76 4.38 32.19
N SER A 5 31.89 5.42 32.05
CA SER A 5 30.47 5.30 31.92
C SER A 5 30.13 4.43 30.71
N ALA A 6 29.44 3.33 30.92
CA ALA A 6 28.94 2.48 29.84
C ALA A 6 28.00 3.29 28.91
N VAL A 7 28.39 3.42 27.68
CA VAL A 7 27.58 3.99 26.62
C VAL A 7 26.34 3.11 26.45
N GLN A 8 25.19 3.61 26.92
CA GLN A 8 23.89 2.95 26.70
C GLN A 8 23.56 3.07 25.20
N THR A 9 23.73 1.99 24.46
CA THR A 9 23.20 1.88 23.11
C THR A 9 21.69 2.04 23.15
N PRO A 10 21.09 2.97 22.37
CA PRO A 10 19.65 3.12 22.31
C PRO A 10 19.02 1.82 21.85
N SER A 11 18.23 1.20 22.74
CA SER A 11 17.46 0.00 22.41
C SER A 11 16.51 0.32 21.27
N ARG A 12 16.62 -0.38 20.14
CA ARG A 12 15.64 -0.30 19.04
C ARG A 12 14.26 -0.57 19.63
N PRO A 13 13.24 0.23 19.29
CA PRO A 13 11.89 -0.01 19.77
C PRO A 13 11.46 -1.40 19.29
N LYS A 14 11.38 -2.34 20.20
CA LYS A 14 10.83 -3.68 19.94
C LYS A 14 9.35 -3.49 19.67
N MET A 15 8.85 -3.99 18.54
CA MET A 15 7.41 -4.03 18.27
C MET A 15 6.75 -4.87 19.35
N ASP A 16 5.77 -4.29 20.03
CA ASP A 16 4.99 -4.97 21.05
C ASP A 16 4.21 -6.16 20.43
N THR A 17 4.07 -7.25 21.17
CA THR A 17 3.35 -8.46 20.73
C THR A 17 1.93 -8.14 20.25
N LYS A 18 1.24 -7.21 20.95
CA LYS A 18 -0.10 -6.75 20.54
C LYS A 18 -0.09 -6.13 19.14
N THR A 19 0.90 -5.32 18.84
CA THR A 19 1.08 -4.71 17.50
C THR A 19 1.37 -5.78 16.44
N MET A 20 2.21 -6.77 16.75
CA MET A 20 2.52 -7.86 15.81
C MET A 20 1.28 -8.69 15.48
N VAL A 21 0.48 -9.05 16.50
CA VAL A 21 -0.78 -9.77 16.31
C VAL A 21 -1.77 -8.95 15.48
N SER A 22 -1.88 -7.66 15.77
CA SER A 22 -2.75 -6.76 14.98
C SER A 22 -2.33 -6.67 13.52
N ILE A 23 -1.03 -6.59 13.24
CA ILE A 23 -0.49 -6.59 11.87
C ILE A 23 -0.84 -7.92 11.16
N ALA A 24 -0.68 -9.06 11.83
CA ALA A 24 -1.03 -10.36 11.27
C ALA A 24 -2.53 -10.47 10.95
N MET A 25 -3.40 -10.00 11.84
CA MET A 25 -4.85 -9.97 11.62
C MET A 25 -5.22 -9.05 10.44
N LEU A 26 -4.64 -7.85 10.38
CA LEU A 26 -4.85 -6.92 9.27
C LEU A 26 -4.34 -7.47 7.94
N THR A 27 -3.24 -8.22 7.95
CA THR A 27 -2.74 -8.93 6.77
C THR A 27 -3.77 -9.95 6.26
N GLY A 28 -4.36 -10.75 7.15
CA GLY A 28 -5.41 -11.70 6.79
C GLY A 28 -6.66 -11.01 6.23
N ILE A 29 -7.11 -9.92 6.86
CA ILE A 29 -8.25 -9.13 6.37
C ILE A 29 -7.93 -8.51 5.00
N ALA A 30 -6.75 -7.92 4.84
CA ALA A 30 -6.32 -7.32 3.57
C ALA A 30 -6.27 -8.37 2.45
N TYR A 31 -5.81 -9.59 2.75
CA TYR A 31 -5.81 -10.70 1.79
C TYR A 31 -7.24 -11.11 1.38
N ILE A 32 -8.17 -11.22 2.34
CA ILE A 32 -9.59 -11.52 2.03
C ILE A 32 -10.21 -10.42 1.18
N VAL A 33 -9.98 -9.15 1.52
CA VAL A 33 -10.47 -8.01 0.73
C VAL A 33 -9.90 -8.03 -0.69
N MET A 34 -8.63 -8.40 -0.85
CA MET A 34 -8.00 -8.56 -2.15
C MET A 34 -8.65 -9.69 -2.96
N LEU A 35 -8.93 -10.86 -2.34
CA LEU A 35 -9.65 -11.95 -3.00
C LEU A 35 -11.02 -11.52 -3.49
N LEU A 36 -11.78 -10.79 -2.66
CA LEU A 36 -13.09 -10.26 -3.04
C LEU A 36 -12.97 -9.23 -4.18
N SER A 37 -11.92 -8.42 -4.19
CA SER A 37 -11.66 -7.46 -5.27
C SER A 37 -11.44 -8.14 -6.62
N LYS A 38 -10.87 -9.34 -6.63
CA LYS A 38 -10.68 -10.15 -7.85
C LYS A 38 -11.98 -10.65 -8.50
N LEU A 39 -13.11 -10.58 -7.79
CA LEU A 39 -14.43 -10.86 -8.36
C LEU A 39 -14.96 -9.69 -9.21
N MET A 40 -14.35 -8.52 -9.11
CA MET A 40 -14.72 -7.36 -9.94
C MET A 40 -14.10 -7.48 -11.33
N PRO A 41 -14.75 -6.92 -12.36
CA PRO A 41 -14.21 -6.94 -13.71
C PRO A 41 -12.88 -6.19 -13.77
N SER A 42 -11.88 -6.84 -14.36
CA SER A 42 -10.60 -6.21 -14.67
C SER A 42 -10.69 -5.32 -15.90
N VAL A 43 -9.88 -4.28 -15.97
CA VAL A 43 -9.71 -3.43 -17.15
C VAL A 43 -8.46 -3.90 -17.89
N MET A 44 -8.65 -4.63 -18.98
CA MET A 44 -7.59 -5.34 -19.70
C MET A 44 -6.88 -6.37 -18.77
N PHE A 45 -5.66 -6.04 -18.32
CA PHE A 45 -4.87 -6.82 -17.35
C PHE A 45 -4.68 -6.10 -16.01
N LEU A 46 -5.45 -5.04 -15.76
CA LEU A 46 -5.36 -4.22 -14.56
C LEU A 46 -6.54 -4.55 -13.63
N ASP A 47 -6.24 -5.02 -12.44
CA ASP A 47 -7.23 -5.37 -11.43
C ASP A 47 -7.44 -4.23 -10.44
N PHE A 48 -8.71 -4.00 -10.10
CA PHE A 48 -9.04 -3.18 -8.93
C PHE A 48 -8.66 -3.96 -7.66
N ASP A 49 -8.10 -3.25 -6.71
CA ASP A 49 -7.61 -3.87 -5.48
C ASP A 49 -7.87 -2.94 -4.30
N PHE A 50 -8.71 -3.39 -3.39
CA PHE A 50 -9.11 -2.65 -2.21
C PHE A 50 -8.33 -3.05 -0.95
N LYS A 51 -7.33 -3.95 -1.05
CA LYS A 51 -6.44 -4.26 0.08
C LYS A 51 -5.73 -3.02 0.61
N ASP A 52 -5.46 -2.05 -0.28
CA ASP A 52 -4.79 -0.79 0.06
C ASP A 52 -5.55 0.00 1.13
N VAL A 53 -6.89 -0.16 1.20
CA VAL A 53 -7.73 0.44 2.25
C VAL A 53 -7.34 -0.12 3.62
N VAL A 54 -7.24 -1.43 3.75
CA VAL A 54 -6.89 -2.10 5.01
C VAL A 54 -5.45 -1.80 5.40
N VAL A 55 -4.53 -1.84 4.43
CA VAL A 55 -3.11 -1.52 4.63
C VAL A 55 -2.93 -0.09 5.14
N CYS A 56 -3.62 0.87 4.52
CA CYS A 56 -3.54 2.28 4.90
C CYS A 56 -4.14 2.53 6.30
N ILE A 57 -5.27 1.90 6.64
CA ILE A 57 -5.88 1.99 7.97
C ILE A 57 -4.92 1.41 9.03
N GLY A 58 -4.31 0.26 8.75
CA GLY A 58 -3.27 -0.30 9.60
C GLY A 58 -2.09 0.65 9.79
N GLY A 59 -1.68 1.30 8.71
CA GLY A 59 -0.61 2.30 8.73
C GLY A 59 -0.97 3.59 9.49
N PHE A 60 -2.22 4.04 9.46
CA PHE A 60 -2.69 5.17 10.26
C PHE A 60 -2.70 4.86 11.75
N THR A 61 -2.89 3.59 12.13
CA THR A 61 -2.95 3.14 13.52
C THR A 61 -1.56 2.83 14.08
N PHE A 62 -0.75 2.08 13.34
CA PHE A 62 0.54 1.55 13.80
C PHE A 62 1.76 2.21 13.12
N GLY A 63 1.52 3.12 12.19
CA GLY A 63 2.56 3.87 11.48
C GLY A 63 2.94 3.29 10.11
N PRO A 64 3.72 4.07 9.30
CA PRO A 64 4.04 3.70 7.92
C PRO A 64 4.86 2.41 7.80
N PHE A 65 5.64 2.05 8.80
CA PHE A 65 6.39 0.79 8.83
C PHE A 65 5.46 -0.43 8.90
N ALA A 66 4.38 -0.34 9.69
CA ALA A 66 3.37 -1.39 9.75
C ALA A 66 2.65 -1.54 8.40
N ALA A 67 2.33 -0.43 7.71
CA ALA A 67 1.76 -0.48 6.36
C ALA A 67 2.68 -1.21 5.38
N ALA A 68 3.98 -0.94 5.41
CA ALA A 68 4.97 -1.63 4.57
C ALA A 68 5.01 -3.13 4.85
N ILE A 69 5.02 -3.55 6.13
CA ILE A 69 5.01 -4.97 6.50
C ILE A 69 3.73 -5.65 5.99
N ILE A 70 2.55 -5.08 6.24
CA ILE A 70 1.27 -5.64 5.78
C ILE A 70 1.28 -5.75 4.25
N SER A 71 1.75 -4.72 3.53
CA SER A 71 1.85 -4.72 2.07
C SER A 71 2.70 -5.88 1.55
N ILE A 72 3.90 -6.08 2.13
CA ILE A 72 4.82 -7.14 1.74
C ILE A 72 4.19 -8.51 2.01
N LEU A 73 3.62 -8.71 3.19
CA LEU A 73 3.03 -9.99 3.58
C LEU A 73 1.83 -10.36 2.69
N VAL A 74 0.92 -9.40 2.44
CA VAL A 74 -0.25 -9.67 1.57
C VAL A 74 0.20 -9.95 0.14
N ALA A 75 1.10 -9.16 -0.42
CA ALA A 75 1.62 -9.37 -1.77
C ALA A 75 2.39 -10.71 -1.88
N PHE A 76 3.09 -11.12 -0.83
CA PHE A 76 3.78 -12.41 -0.79
C PHE A 76 2.80 -13.58 -0.80
N ILE A 77 1.74 -13.52 0.02
CA ILE A 77 0.69 -14.54 0.04
C ILE A 77 -0.01 -14.57 -1.32
N GLU A 78 -0.33 -13.41 -1.91
CA GLU A 78 -0.93 -13.31 -3.25
C GLU A 78 -0.05 -13.98 -4.30
N MET A 79 1.27 -13.75 -4.27
CA MET A 79 2.22 -14.36 -5.21
C MET A 79 2.21 -15.89 -5.13
N LEU A 80 2.08 -16.45 -3.92
CA LEU A 80 2.09 -17.90 -3.71
C LEU A 80 0.75 -18.58 -4.05
N THR A 81 -0.36 -17.85 -4.04
CA THR A 81 -1.70 -18.44 -4.12
C THR A 81 -2.37 -18.22 -5.47
N ILE A 82 -2.47 -16.98 -5.94
CA ILE A 82 -3.35 -16.63 -7.07
C ILE A 82 -2.69 -15.73 -8.12
N SER A 83 -1.43 -15.36 -7.94
CA SER A 83 -0.76 -14.44 -8.90
C SER A 83 -0.41 -15.17 -10.19
N HIS A 84 -0.85 -14.62 -11.32
CA HIS A 84 -0.46 -15.07 -12.65
C HIS A 84 0.84 -14.42 -13.14
N THR A 85 1.31 -13.35 -12.47
CA THR A 85 2.49 -12.56 -12.86
C THR A 85 3.73 -12.87 -12.00
N GLY A 86 3.61 -13.76 -11.02
CA GLY A 86 4.70 -14.24 -10.18
C GLY A 86 5.49 -13.11 -9.48
N PRO A 87 6.85 -13.18 -9.49
CA PRO A 87 7.69 -12.20 -8.77
C PRO A 87 7.55 -10.76 -9.30
N ILE A 88 7.26 -10.58 -10.58
CA ILE A 88 7.05 -9.24 -11.17
C ILE A 88 5.80 -8.59 -10.57
N GLY A 89 4.71 -9.36 -10.49
CA GLY A 89 3.48 -8.91 -9.85
C GLY A 89 3.64 -8.63 -8.36
N PHE A 90 4.44 -9.44 -7.65
CA PHE A 90 4.77 -9.20 -6.26
C PHE A 90 5.43 -7.84 -6.07
N ILE A 91 6.50 -7.54 -6.82
CA ILE A 91 7.21 -6.26 -6.72
C ILE A 91 6.27 -5.10 -7.09
N MET A 92 5.50 -5.25 -8.18
CA MET A 92 4.52 -4.26 -8.62
C MET A 92 3.51 -3.94 -7.51
N ASN A 93 2.94 -4.95 -6.88
CA ASN A 93 1.95 -4.80 -5.80
C ASN A 93 2.56 -4.12 -4.57
N VAL A 94 3.75 -4.54 -4.13
CA VAL A 94 4.45 -3.93 -3.01
C VAL A 94 4.74 -2.45 -3.30
N LEU A 95 5.26 -2.13 -4.49
CA LEU A 95 5.57 -0.75 -4.87
C LEU A 95 4.31 0.12 -4.93
N ALA A 96 3.23 -0.38 -5.55
CA ALA A 96 1.96 0.34 -5.65
C ALA A 96 1.37 0.64 -4.27
N THR A 97 1.23 -0.39 -3.43
CA THR A 97 0.65 -0.27 -2.09
C THR A 97 1.53 0.59 -1.17
N CYS A 98 2.86 0.44 -1.22
CA CYS A 98 3.77 1.27 -0.44
C CYS A 98 3.77 2.73 -0.91
N ALA A 99 3.78 2.99 -2.22
CA ALA A 99 3.71 4.34 -2.76
C ALA A 99 2.45 5.09 -2.28
N PHE A 100 1.32 4.41 -2.25
CA PHE A 100 0.07 4.96 -1.75
C PHE A 100 0.04 5.05 -0.21
N SER A 101 0.12 3.89 0.46
CA SER A 101 -0.15 3.79 1.89
C SER A 101 0.95 4.37 2.75
N CYS A 102 2.24 4.13 2.43
CA CYS A 102 3.33 4.67 3.25
C CYS A 102 3.41 6.20 3.13
N THR A 103 3.19 6.76 1.93
CA THR A 103 3.14 8.21 1.73
C THR A 103 2.01 8.84 2.53
N ALA A 104 0.79 8.27 2.43
CA ALA A 104 -0.36 8.73 3.20
C ALA A 104 -0.10 8.67 4.71
N CYS A 105 0.44 7.55 5.20
CA CYS A 105 0.71 7.34 6.62
C CYS A 105 1.83 8.23 7.15
N PHE A 106 2.86 8.51 6.34
CA PHE A 106 3.95 9.39 6.73
C PHE A 106 3.48 10.83 6.93
N ILE A 107 2.65 11.34 6.02
CA ILE A 107 2.05 12.67 6.15
C ILE A 107 1.09 12.71 7.33
N TYR A 108 0.24 11.70 7.47
CA TYR A 108 -0.69 11.59 8.58
C TYR A 108 0.02 11.53 9.95
N LYS A 109 1.16 10.84 10.03
CA LYS A 109 1.97 10.78 11.25
C LYS A 109 2.50 12.16 11.67
N LYS A 110 2.74 13.06 10.72
CA LYS A 110 3.16 14.45 11.03
C LYS A 110 1.97 15.34 11.40
N VAL A 111 0.82 15.11 10.77
CA VAL A 111 -0.38 15.94 10.96
C VAL A 111 -1.55 15.04 11.35
N HIS A 112 -1.68 14.73 12.65
CA HIS A 112 -2.71 13.87 13.21
C HIS A 112 -4.10 14.52 13.21
N SER A 113 -4.62 14.86 12.01
CA SER A 113 -5.92 15.50 11.84
C SER A 113 -6.65 14.92 10.62
N LYS A 114 -7.97 15.18 10.53
CA LYS A 114 -8.73 14.82 9.32
C LYS A 114 -8.14 15.47 8.06
N LYS A 115 -7.70 16.73 8.15
CA LYS A 115 -7.03 17.44 7.03
C LYS A 115 -5.73 16.76 6.65
N GLY A 116 -4.96 16.29 7.65
CA GLY A 116 -3.73 15.53 7.43
C GLY A 116 -3.99 14.18 6.75
N ALA A 117 -5.09 13.49 7.11
CA ALA A 117 -5.49 12.26 6.43
C ALA A 117 -5.85 12.51 4.96
N VAL A 118 -6.67 13.53 4.67
CA VAL A 118 -7.05 13.90 3.29
C VAL A 118 -5.83 14.30 2.47
N LEU A 119 -4.98 15.17 3.00
CA LEU A 119 -3.75 15.58 2.31
C LEU A 119 -2.81 14.40 2.08
N GLY A 120 -2.63 13.55 3.10
CA GLY A 120 -1.80 12.36 3.01
C GLY A 120 -2.28 11.40 1.93
N LEU A 121 -3.59 11.14 1.88
CA LEU A 121 -4.20 10.27 0.87
C LEU A 121 -4.09 10.87 -0.53
N ALA A 122 -4.33 12.18 -0.69
CA ALA A 122 -4.17 12.85 -1.99
C ALA A 122 -2.72 12.76 -2.50
N CYS A 123 -1.73 13.03 -1.63
CA CYS A 123 -0.32 12.83 -1.97
C CYS A 123 0.00 11.36 -2.25
N GLY A 124 -0.61 10.43 -1.51
CA GLY A 124 -0.49 8.99 -1.75
C GLY A 124 -1.00 8.59 -3.13
N VAL A 125 -2.16 9.10 -3.57
CA VAL A 125 -2.69 8.88 -4.93
C VAL A 125 -1.72 9.42 -5.98
N ALA A 126 -1.21 10.64 -5.81
CA ALA A 126 -0.25 11.23 -6.74
C ALA A 126 1.04 10.39 -6.83
N CYS A 127 1.56 9.92 -5.69
CA CYS A 127 2.74 9.06 -5.64
C CYS A 127 2.47 7.70 -6.30
N LEU A 128 1.32 7.07 -6.03
CA LEU A 128 0.88 5.84 -6.67
C LEU A 128 0.87 5.99 -8.20
N VAL A 129 0.21 7.04 -8.71
CA VAL A 129 0.12 7.30 -10.15
C VAL A 129 1.51 7.45 -10.76
N ALA A 130 2.38 8.27 -10.17
CA ALA A 130 3.73 8.49 -10.67
C ALA A 130 4.55 7.20 -10.71
N VAL A 131 4.56 6.43 -9.61
CA VAL A 131 5.31 5.18 -9.51
C VAL A 131 4.76 4.14 -10.49
N MET A 132 3.44 4.03 -10.63
CA MET A 132 2.84 3.04 -11.52
C MET A 132 2.97 3.40 -12.99
N LEU A 133 2.97 4.69 -13.37
CA LEU A 133 3.29 5.09 -14.74
C LEU A 133 4.74 4.74 -15.09
N LEU A 134 5.68 5.01 -14.17
CA LEU A 134 7.09 4.64 -14.36
C LEU A 134 7.26 3.12 -14.46
N TRP A 135 6.64 2.35 -13.55
CA TRP A 135 6.67 0.89 -13.57
C TRP A 135 6.13 0.33 -14.89
N ASN A 136 4.96 0.79 -15.30
CA ASN A 136 4.35 0.31 -16.53
C ASN A 136 5.19 0.66 -17.76
N TYR A 137 5.79 1.85 -17.82
CA TYR A 137 6.68 2.21 -18.91
C TYR A 137 7.93 1.33 -19.02
N LEU A 138 8.52 0.97 -17.86
CA LEU A 138 9.77 0.21 -17.83
C LEU A 138 9.56 -1.31 -17.91
N ILE A 139 8.59 -1.84 -17.20
CA ILE A 139 8.47 -3.28 -16.92
C ILE A 139 7.37 -3.94 -17.75
N THR A 140 6.26 -3.24 -18.06
CA THR A 140 5.17 -3.83 -18.84
C THR A 140 5.61 -4.35 -20.21
N PRO A 141 6.48 -3.67 -20.98
CA PRO A 141 6.99 -4.21 -22.24
C PRO A 141 7.67 -5.58 -22.06
N ILE A 142 8.35 -5.79 -20.94
CA ILE A 142 9.15 -6.98 -20.69
C ILE A 142 8.25 -8.20 -20.40
N TYR A 143 7.24 -8.05 -19.52
CA TYR A 143 6.43 -9.20 -19.12
C TYR A 143 5.20 -9.43 -20.00
N GLN A 144 4.72 -8.41 -20.72
CA GLN A 144 3.60 -8.51 -21.66
C GLN A 144 4.07 -8.75 -23.09
N GLY A 145 5.37 -8.62 -23.38
CA GLY A 145 5.92 -8.76 -24.74
C GLY A 145 5.44 -7.68 -25.71
N LEU A 146 4.96 -6.54 -25.21
CA LEU A 146 4.46 -5.43 -26.02
C LEU A 146 5.59 -4.48 -26.44
N PRO A 147 5.55 -3.90 -27.66
CA PRO A 147 6.47 -2.83 -28.05
C PRO A 147 6.38 -1.64 -27.09
N ARG A 148 7.52 -1.02 -26.75
CA ARG A 148 7.55 0.16 -25.86
C ARG A 148 6.70 1.32 -26.35
N GLU A 149 6.61 1.51 -27.67
CA GLU A 149 5.77 2.55 -28.29
C GLU A 149 4.29 2.34 -27.97
N THR A 150 3.83 1.10 -28.06
CA THR A 150 2.44 0.73 -27.71
C THR A 150 2.17 1.01 -26.23
N VAL A 151 3.07 0.60 -25.33
CA VAL A 151 2.93 0.85 -23.89
C VAL A 151 2.99 2.35 -23.59
N ALA A 152 3.85 3.12 -24.26
CA ALA A 152 3.91 4.57 -24.11
C ALA A 152 2.59 5.25 -24.52
N ALA A 153 1.96 4.80 -25.61
CA ALA A 153 0.63 5.30 -26.00
C ALA A 153 -0.47 4.93 -25.01
N MET A 154 -0.35 3.80 -24.29
CA MET A 154 -1.30 3.37 -23.26
C MET A 154 -1.14 4.12 -21.94
N LEU A 155 0.00 4.80 -21.68
CA LEU A 155 0.23 5.53 -20.44
C LEU A 155 -0.85 6.57 -20.15
N PRO A 156 -1.15 7.53 -21.04
CA PRO A 156 -2.17 8.56 -20.81
C PRO A 156 -3.60 8.03 -20.97
N THR A 157 -3.82 7.01 -21.79
CA THR A 157 -5.16 6.54 -22.18
C THR A 157 -5.70 5.44 -21.29
N VAL A 158 -4.85 4.59 -20.73
CA VAL A 158 -5.25 3.43 -19.91
C VAL A 158 -4.66 3.51 -18.51
N PHE A 159 -3.33 3.59 -18.37
CA PHE A 159 -2.68 3.48 -17.07
C PHE A 159 -2.94 4.67 -16.16
N LEU A 160 -2.91 5.89 -16.70
CA LEU A 160 -3.17 7.10 -15.91
C LEU A 160 -4.60 7.13 -15.37
N PRO A 161 -5.66 7.04 -16.20
CA PRO A 161 -7.03 7.09 -15.69
C PRO A 161 -7.34 5.91 -14.76
N PHE A 162 -6.83 4.72 -15.05
CA PHE A 162 -7.00 3.56 -14.17
C PHE A 162 -6.41 3.79 -12.77
N ASN A 163 -5.15 4.24 -12.67
CA ASN A 163 -4.51 4.45 -11.37
C ASN A 163 -5.12 5.63 -10.60
N VAL A 164 -5.60 6.68 -11.29
CA VAL A 164 -6.34 7.78 -10.67
C VAL A 164 -7.67 7.29 -10.09
N VAL A 165 -8.43 6.51 -10.85
CA VAL A 165 -9.71 5.93 -10.39
C VAL A 165 -9.47 4.96 -9.25
N LYS A 166 -8.51 4.02 -9.37
CA LYS A 166 -8.14 3.07 -8.31
C LYS A 166 -7.74 3.79 -7.03
N GLY A 167 -6.83 4.75 -7.13
CA GLY A 167 -6.37 5.55 -5.99
C GLY A 167 -7.49 6.39 -5.38
N GLY A 168 -8.33 7.02 -6.21
CA GLY A 168 -9.47 7.82 -5.78
C GLY A 168 -10.53 7.00 -5.04
N LEU A 169 -10.86 5.80 -5.53
CA LEU A 169 -11.79 4.88 -4.87
C LEU A 169 -11.23 4.41 -3.52
N ASN A 170 -9.96 4.01 -3.47
CA ASN A 170 -9.31 3.64 -2.22
C ASN A 170 -9.31 4.81 -1.22
N MET A 171 -8.97 6.02 -1.67
CA MET A 171 -9.03 7.24 -0.85
C MET A 171 -10.44 7.47 -0.29
N ALA A 172 -11.49 7.39 -1.12
CA ALA A 172 -12.87 7.58 -0.70
C ALA A 172 -13.29 6.55 0.37
N LEU A 173 -13.00 5.27 0.14
CA LEU A 173 -13.28 4.20 1.09
C LEU A 173 -12.53 4.39 2.42
N ILE A 174 -11.25 4.77 2.36
CA ILE A 174 -10.47 5.04 3.57
C ILE A 174 -11.08 6.18 4.38
N LEU A 175 -11.48 7.28 3.73
CA LEU A 175 -12.07 8.43 4.43
C LEU A 175 -13.41 8.08 5.11
N VAL A 176 -14.21 7.20 4.50
CA VAL A 176 -15.46 6.69 5.10
C VAL A 176 -15.16 5.79 6.31
N LEU A 177 -14.21 4.86 6.14
CA LEU A 177 -13.89 3.85 7.16
C LEU A 177 -12.93 4.36 8.24
N TYR A 178 -12.21 5.45 7.99
CA TYR A 178 -11.18 5.99 8.88
C TYR A 178 -11.69 6.20 10.31
N LYS A 179 -12.83 6.88 10.45
CA LYS A 179 -13.33 7.27 11.78
C LYS A 179 -13.77 6.08 12.63
N PRO A 180 -14.62 5.14 12.14
CA PRO A 180 -15.04 4.00 12.94
C PRO A 180 -13.87 3.03 13.25
N VAL A 181 -13.01 2.75 12.27
CA VAL A 181 -11.98 1.72 12.42
C VAL A 181 -10.81 2.20 13.29
N VAL A 182 -10.31 3.42 13.08
CA VAL A 182 -9.23 3.97 13.94
C VAL A 182 -9.67 4.11 15.38
N THR A 183 -10.96 4.44 15.64
CA THR A 183 -11.50 4.50 17.00
C THR A 183 -11.60 3.10 17.62
N ALA A 184 -11.96 2.08 16.85
CA ALA A 184 -12.06 0.71 17.33
C ALA A 184 -10.70 0.09 17.65
N LEU A 185 -9.68 0.35 16.81
CA LEU A 185 -8.33 -0.21 16.95
C LEU A 185 -7.50 0.46 18.07
N ARG A 186 -7.91 1.66 18.53
CA ARG A 186 -7.24 2.36 19.63
C ARG A 186 -7.78 2.02 21.02
N LYS A 187 -8.89 1.31 21.11
CA LYS A 187 -9.45 0.76 22.35
C LYS A 187 -8.77 -0.59 22.67
#